data_6ca29702ec0c2533044190240d2d7236
#
_entry.id   6ca29702ec0c2533044190240d2d7236
#
_cell.length_a   1.000
_cell.length_b   1.000
_cell.length_c   1.000
_cell.angle_alpha   90.00
_cell.angle_beta   90.00
_cell.angle_gamma   90.00
#
_symmetry.space_group_name_H-M   'P 1'
#
loop_
_entity.id
_entity.type
_entity.pdbx_description
1 polymer ?
#
loop_
_entity_poly.entity_id
_entity_poly.type
_entity_poly.pdbx_seq_one_letter_code
_entity_poly.pdbx_strand_id
1 'polypeptide(L)'
;MSISIFTIKGHNQSFYNLDNAIHAAKDIVKKLVIDYVMTSKKITEQHHPENKTFSNENLRKCKLKYSVTQNAPNEVRVRAKLAIPVKCAGDTRKHDTTTRSVIISASQMDYQTMRDTEEVFAELEDENND
;
A
#
# COMPACT_ATOMS: atom_id res chain seq x y z
N MET A 1 -20.41 -24.02 5.67
CA MET A 1 -19.01 -23.60 5.90
C MET A 1 -18.78 -22.29 5.16
N SER A 2 -18.21 -21.31 5.80
CA SER A 2 -17.90 -20.04 5.17
C SER A 2 -16.39 -19.81 5.09
N ILE A 3 -15.97 -19.03 4.11
CA ILE A 3 -14.57 -18.70 3.85
C ILE A 3 -14.43 -17.19 3.93
N SER A 4 -13.38 -16.73 4.61
CA SER A 4 -13.05 -15.32 4.64
C SER A 4 -12.30 -14.91 3.38
N ILE A 5 -12.73 -13.80 2.79
CA ILE A 5 -12.08 -13.20 1.63
C ILE A 5 -11.65 -11.79 2.01
N PHE A 6 -10.41 -11.46 1.69
CA PHE A 6 -9.81 -10.18 2.00
C PHE A 6 -9.56 -9.39 0.71
N THR A 7 -10.09 -8.18 0.64
CA THR A 7 -9.99 -7.32 -0.53
C THR A 7 -9.40 -5.98 -0.13
N ILE A 8 -8.43 -5.51 -0.88
CA ILE A 8 -7.86 -4.17 -0.65
C ILE A 8 -8.75 -3.16 -1.35
N LYS A 9 -9.31 -2.21 -0.59
CA LYS A 9 -10.20 -1.18 -1.15
C LYS A 9 -9.51 -0.38 -2.24
N GLY A 10 -10.19 -0.24 -3.38
CA GLY A 10 -9.66 0.43 -4.56
C GLY A 10 -8.80 -0.43 -5.47
N HIS A 11 -8.66 -1.72 -5.16
CA HIS A 11 -7.88 -2.68 -5.95
C HIS A 11 -8.71 -3.91 -6.22
N ASN A 12 -8.45 -4.56 -7.35
CA ASN A 12 -9.24 -5.71 -7.82
C ASN A 12 -8.70 -7.06 -7.34
N GLN A 13 -7.72 -7.06 -6.46
CA GLN A 13 -7.14 -8.29 -5.94
C GLN A 13 -7.89 -8.76 -4.70
N SER A 14 -8.12 -10.06 -4.62
CA SER A 14 -8.72 -10.73 -3.46
C SER A 14 -7.79 -11.80 -2.94
N PHE A 15 -7.81 -12.01 -1.63
CA PHE A 15 -6.92 -12.94 -0.95
C PHE A 15 -7.75 -13.80 0.00
N TYR A 16 -7.36 -15.06 0.16
CA TYR A 16 -7.97 -15.98 1.13
C TYR A 16 -7.22 -16.00 2.47
N ASN A 17 -6.11 -15.29 2.55
CA ASN A 17 -5.24 -15.22 3.72
C ASN A 17 -4.96 -13.76 4.03
N LEU A 18 -5.18 -13.36 5.28
CA LEU A 18 -4.96 -11.99 5.72
C LEU A 18 -3.49 -11.57 5.59
N ASP A 19 -2.56 -12.46 5.90
CA ASP A 19 -1.13 -12.14 5.81
C ASP A 19 -0.71 -11.81 4.37
N ASN A 20 -1.26 -12.54 3.39
CA ASN A 20 -1.01 -12.25 1.98
C ASN A 20 -1.60 -10.89 1.56
N ALA A 21 -2.80 -10.57 2.05
CA ALA A 21 -3.42 -9.28 1.81
C ALA A 21 -2.60 -8.14 2.43
N ILE A 22 -2.11 -8.32 3.65
CA ILE A 22 -1.24 -7.33 4.33
C ILE A 22 0.06 -7.14 3.54
N HIS A 23 0.67 -8.21 3.09
CA HIS A 23 1.90 -8.14 2.29
C HIS A 23 1.69 -7.33 1.00
N ALA A 24 0.62 -7.63 0.28
CA ALA A 24 0.25 -6.88 -0.93
C ALA A 24 -0.05 -5.41 -0.61
N ALA A 25 -0.76 -5.14 0.50
CA ALA A 25 -1.06 -3.78 0.93
C ALA A 25 0.20 -2.99 1.28
N LYS A 26 1.18 -3.63 1.91
CA LYS A 26 2.48 -3.00 2.20
C LYS A 26 3.19 -2.57 0.92
N ASP A 27 3.16 -3.39 -0.13
CA ASP A 27 3.75 -3.04 -1.42
C ASP A 27 3.06 -1.84 -2.05
N ILE A 28 1.73 -1.77 -1.93
CA ILE A 28 0.94 -0.64 -2.45
C ILE A 28 1.29 0.66 -1.72
N VAL A 29 1.28 0.67 -0.40
CA VAL A 29 1.57 1.89 0.37
C VAL A 29 3.03 2.31 0.21
N LYS A 30 3.95 1.37 0.07
CA LYS A 30 5.36 1.65 -0.25
C LYS A 30 5.47 2.41 -1.58
N LYS A 31 4.79 1.95 -2.62
CA LYS A 31 4.77 2.64 -3.92
C LYS A 31 4.22 4.05 -3.81
N LEU A 32 3.16 4.25 -3.04
CA LEU A 32 2.57 5.57 -2.84
C LEU A 32 3.55 6.53 -2.16
N VAL A 33 4.30 6.04 -1.17
CA VAL A 33 5.33 6.83 -0.50
C VAL A 33 6.47 7.15 -1.46
N ILE A 34 6.93 6.18 -2.24
CA ILE A 34 8.00 6.37 -3.23
C ILE A 34 7.58 7.42 -4.27
N ASP A 35 6.36 7.36 -4.77
CA ASP A 35 5.84 8.32 -5.74
C ASP A 35 5.84 9.75 -5.18
N TYR A 36 5.43 9.91 -3.92
CA TYR A 36 5.49 11.20 -3.24
C TYR A 36 6.93 11.72 -3.16
N VAL A 37 7.86 10.88 -2.73
CA VAL A 37 9.28 11.24 -2.58
C VAL A 37 9.89 11.62 -3.93
N MET A 38 9.63 10.83 -4.96
CA MET A 38 10.15 11.09 -6.32
C MET A 38 9.63 12.42 -6.88
N THR A 39 8.34 12.70 -6.70
CA THR A 39 7.73 13.96 -7.13
C THR A 39 8.31 15.14 -6.36
N SER A 40 8.43 15.02 -5.05
CA SER A 40 8.99 16.06 -4.19
C SER A 40 10.46 16.34 -4.51
N LYS A 41 11.23 15.29 -4.77
CA LYS A 41 12.63 15.40 -5.18
C LYS A 41 12.77 16.15 -6.49
N LYS A 42 11.96 15.81 -7.48
CA LYS A 42 11.98 16.47 -8.80
C LYS A 42 11.65 17.96 -8.68
N ILE A 43 10.60 18.29 -7.94
CA ILE A 43 10.18 19.68 -7.72
C ILE A 43 11.28 20.46 -6.99
N THR A 44 11.85 19.87 -5.95
CA THR A 44 12.90 20.49 -5.14
C THR A 44 14.16 20.76 -5.97
N GLU A 45 14.60 19.80 -6.77
CA GLU A 45 15.76 19.97 -7.65
C GLU A 45 15.56 21.08 -8.69
N GLN A 46 14.34 21.25 -9.18
CA GLN A 46 14.02 22.28 -10.17
C GLN A 46 13.93 23.69 -9.56
N HIS A 47 13.34 23.82 -8.38
CA HIS A 47 12.98 25.12 -7.80
C HIS A 47 13.78 25.52 -6.57
N HIS A 48 14.34 24.55 -5.85
CA HIS A 48 15.07 24.76 -4.60
C HIS A 48 16.28 23.83 -4.52
N PRO A 49 17.27 23.98 -5.44
CA PRO A 49 18.40 23.03 -5.51
C PRO A 49 19.28 23.05 -4.24
N GLU A 50 19.21 24.09 -3.42
CA GLU A 50 19.91 24.17 -2.13
C GLU A 50 19.27 23.32 -1.04
N ASN A 51 18.01 22.92 -1.22
CA ASN A 51 17.32 22.05 -0.28
C ASN A 51 17.74 20.59 -0.49
N LYS A 52 18.40 20.00 0.50
CA LYS A 52 18.94 18.64 0.42
C LYS A 52 18.08 17.60 1.13
N THR A 53 16.87 17.97 1.54
CA THR A 53 15.94 17.05 2.22
C THR A 53 15.70 15.77 1.42
N PHE A 54 15.50 15.89 0.11
CA PHE A 54 15.23 14.75 -0.77
C PHE A 54 16.47 14.23 -1.51
N SER A 55 17.68 14.57 -1.05
CA SER A 55 18.91 14.03 -1.64
C SER A 55 19.02 12.52 -1.38
N ASN A 56 19.67 11.81 -2.28
CA ASN A 56 19.89 10.37 -2.12
C ASN A 56 20.62 10.04 -0.81
N GLU A 57 21.60 10.85 -0.45
CA GLU A 57 22.35 10.69 0.80
C GLU A 57 21.43 10.75 2.02
N ASN A 58 20.53 11.74 2.07
CA ASN A 58 19.58 11.89 3.17
C ASN A 58 18.53 10.78 3.18
N LEU A 59 18.01 10.41 2.01
CA LEU A 59 17.00 9.37 1.89
C LEU A 59 17.52 7.99 2.31
N ARG A 60 18.78 7.68 2.06
CA ARG A 60 19.40 6.41 2.47
C ARG A 60 19.41 6.20 3.99
N LYS A 61 19.33 7.28 4.77
CA LYS A 61 19.28 7.22 6.22
C LYS A 61 17.88 7.00 6.77
N CYS A 62 16.86 7.11 5.92
CA CYS A 62 15.47 6.99 6.33
C CYS A 62 15.00 5.55 6.30
N LYS A 63 14.09 5.20 7.21
CA LYS A 63 13.46 3.88 7.25
C LYS A 63 11.96 4.04 7.09
N LEU A 64 11.40 3.27 6.18
CA LEU A 64 9.95 3.17 6.01
C LEU A 64 9.39 2.30 7.12
N LYS A 65 8.44 2.84 7.88
CA LYS A 65 7.80 2.12 8.98
C LYS A 65 6.39 1.74 8.59
N TYR A 66 6.04 0.48 8.85
CA TYR A 66 4.70 -0.04 8.60
C TYR A 66 3.95 -0.21 9.90
N SER A 67 2.64 -0.02 9.86
CA SER A 67 1.75 -0.38 10.96
C SER A 67 0.49 -1.01 10.40
N VAL A 68 -0.05 -1.96 11.17
CA VAL A 68 -1.29 -2.65 10.83
C VAL A 68 -2.22 -2.49 12.02
N THR A 69 -3.36 -1.83 11.81
CA THR A 69 -4.31 -1.54 12.88
C THR A 69 -5.71 -1.92 12.45
N GLN A 70 -6.55 -2.32 13.40
CA GLN A 70 -7.95 -2.54 13.11
C GLN A 70 -8.65 -1.19 12.89
N ASN A 71 -9.31 -1.05 11.73
CA ASN A 71 -10.02 0.18 11.37
C ASN A 71 -11.51 0.12 11.73
N ALA A 72 -12.11 -1.05 11.55
CA ALA A 72 -13.50 -1.36 11.83
C ALA A 72 -13.61 -2.87 12.06
N PRO A 73 -14.77 -3.41 12.48
CA PRO A 73 -14.88 -4.85 12.79
C PRO A 73 -14.39 -5.79 11.70
N ASN A 74 -14.59 -5.42 10.41
CA ASN A 74 -14.17 -6.24 9.28
C ASN A 74 -13.16 -5.51 8.41
N GLU A 75 -12.39 -4.58 8.97
CA GLU A 75 -11.44 -3.78 8.22
C GLU A 75 -10.13 -3.65 8.97
N VAL A 76 -9.04 -3.77 8.22
CA VAL A 76 -7.68 -3.57 8.72
C VAL A 76 -7.03 -2.46 7.91
N ARG A 77 -6.40 -1.52 8.58
CA ARG A 77 -5.64 -0.45 7.93
C ARG A 77 -4.16 -0.81 7.92
N VAL A 78 -3.57 -0.80 6.74
CA VAL A 78 -2.13 -0.94 6.55
C VAL A 78 -1.57 0.43 6.19
N ARG A 79 -0.61 0.88 6.97
CA ARG A 79 -0.04 2.22 6.85
C ARG A 79 1.47 2.14 6.69
N ALA A 80 2.01 2.99 5.81
CA ALA A 80 3.44 3.24 5.70
C ALA A 80 3.72 4.69 6.06
N LYS A 81 4.74 4.91 6.88
CA LYS A 81 5.16 6.23 7.33
C LYS A 81 6.65 6.41 7.07
N LEU A 82 7.00 7.54 6.47
CA LEU A 82 8.39 7.94 6.26
C LEU A 82 8.60 9.33 6.83
N ALA A 83 9.53 9.46 7.77
CA ALA A 83 9.96 10.74 8.33
C ALA A 83 11.33 11.05 7.76
N ILE A 84 11.45 12.12 7.00
CA ILE A 84 12.69 12.54 6.35
C ILE A 84 13.23 13.75 7.10
N PRO A 85 14.46 13.69 7.65
CA PRO A 85 15.05 14.86 8.31
C PRO A 85 15.18 16.03 7.34
N VAL A 86 14.65 17.18 7.71
CA VAL A 86 14.70 18.38 6.87
C VAL A 86 16.13 18.89 6.81
N LYS A 87 16.64 19.12 5.60
CA LYS A 87 17.97 19.64 5.29
C LYS A 87 17.87 20.90 4.44
N CYS A 88 17.14 21.89 4.96
CA CYS A 88 16.91 23.15 4.28
C CYS A 88 17.08 24.31 5.27
N ALA A 89 17.97 25.23 4.98
CA ALA A 89 18.17 26.42 5.81
C ALA A 89 16.88 27.27 5.82
N GLY A 90 16.48 27.72 7.01
CA GLY A 90 15.27 28.53 7.18
C GLY A 90 13.99 27.72 7.38
N ASP A 91 14.01 26.43 7.16
CA ASP A 91 12.88 25.55 7.50
C ASP A 91 12.96 25.16 8.97
N THR A 92 11.91 25.45 9.73
CA THR A 92 11.86 25.19 11.16
C THR A 92 11.40 23.79 11.53
N ARG A 93 10.88 23.01 10.55
CA ARG A 93 10.45 21.64 10.78
C ARG A 93 11.67 20.74 10.98
N LYS A 94 11.54 19.76 11.87
CA LYS A 94 12.58 18.73 12.06
C LYS A 94 12.52 17.67 10.98
N HIS A 95 11.32 17.30 10.56
CA HIS A 95 11.07 16.24 9.59
C HIS A 95 9.97 16.64 8.61
N ASP A 96 10.14 16.18 7.38
CA ASP A 96 9.06 16.10 6.39
C ASP A 96 8.50 14.67 6.47
N THR A 97 7.29 14.54 6.97
CA THR A 97 6.69 13.24 7.23
C THR A 97 5.57 12.98 6.24
N THR A 98 5.63 11.84 5.59
CA THR A 98 4.55 11.38 4.72
C THR A 98 3.98 10.06 5.22
N THR A 99 2.67 9.93 5.11
CA THR A 99 1.94 8.73 5.52
C THR A 99 0.98 8.34 4.41
N ARG A 100 0.97 7.06 4.06
CA ARG A 100 0.02 6.50 3.10
C ARG A 100 -0.58 5.25 3.70
N SER A 101 -1.87 5.03 3.43
CA SER A 101 -2.56 3.86 3.97
C SER A 101 -3.57 3.31 2.97
N VAL A 102 -3.87 2.02 3.13
CA VAL A 102 -4.96 1.34 2.44
C VAL A 102 -5.75 0.53 3.45
N ILE A 103 -6.99 0.20 3.10
CA ILE A 103 -7.89 -0.59 3.92
C ILE A 103 -8.07 -1.97 3.27
N ILE A 104 -7.95 -3.01 4.10
CA ILE A 104 -8.30 -4.37 3.73
C ILE A 104 -9.65 -4.66 4.35
N SER A 105 -10.64 -5.01 3.51
CA SER A 105 -11.97 -5.40 3.96
C SER A 105 -12.09 -6.91 3.96
N ALA A 106 -12.62 -7.47 5.04
CA ALA A 106 -12.92 -8.88 5.14
C ALA A 106 -14.41 -9.12 4.85
N SER A 107 -14.69 -10.11 4.04
CA SER A 107 -16.04 -10.57 3.79
C SER A 107 -16.11 -12.09 3.93
N GLN A 108 -17.31 -12.59 4.21
CA GLN A 108 -17.55 -14.01 4.28
C GLN A 108 -18.21 -14.48 2.98
N MET A 109 -17.75 -15.60 2.46
CA MET A 109 -18.35 -16.25 1.32
C MET A 109 -18.69 -17.67 1.67
N ASP A 110 -19.88 -18.11 1.28
CA ASP A 110 -20.27 -19.51 1.41
C ASP A 110 -19.37 -20.38 0.53
N TYR A 111 -18.86 -21.44 1.11
CA TYR A 111 -17.97 -22.38 0.42
C TYR A 111 -18.57 -22.90 -0.90
N GLN A 112 -19.87 -23.22 -0.90
CA GLN A 112 -20.53 -23.74 -2.10
C GLN A 112 -20.57 -22.66 -3.20
N THR A 113 -20.91 -21.44 -2.86
CA THR A 113 -20.91 -20.32 -3.82
C THR A 113 -19.52 -20.10 -4.42
N MET A 114 -18.48 -20.18 -3.61
CA MET A 114 -17.10 -20.05 -4.07
C MET A 114 -16.75 -21.15 -5.08
N ARG A 115 -17.08 -22.40 -4.77
CA ARG A 115 -16.81 -23.53 -5.67
C ARG A 115 -17.55 -23.40 -6.97
N ASP A 116 -18.82 -23.03 -6.93
CA ASP A 116 -19.63 -22.84 -8.13
C ASP A 116 -19.02 -21.76 -9.03
N THR A 117 -18.54 -20.68 -8.43
CA THR A 117 -17.88 -19.59 -9.16
C THR A 117 -16.57 -20.05 -9.79
N GLU A 118 -15.75 -20.79 -9.05
CA GLU A 118 -14.51 -21.36 -9.58
C GLU A 118 -14.75 -22.29 -10.77
N GLU A 119 -15.79 -23.12 -10.70
CA GLU A 119 -16.16 -24.02 -11.79
C GLU A 119 -16.55 -23.24 -13.04
N VAL A 120 -17.31 -22.15 -12.89
CA VAL A 120 -17.68 -21.29 -14.03
C VAL A 120 -16.44 -20.68 -14.68
N PHE A 121 -15.47 -20.18 -13.89
CA PHE A 121 -14.23 -19.62 -14.44
C PHE A 121 -13.39 -20.67 -15.13
N ALA A 122 -13.32 -21.88 -14.60
CA ALA A 122 -12.60 -22.98 -15.24
C ALA A 122 -13.20 -23.32 -16.61
N GLU A 123 -14.53 -23.36 -16.73
CA GLU A 123 -15.24 -23.58 -17.99
C GLU A 123 -14.93 -22.48 -19.02
N LEU A 124 -14.90 -21.22 -18.58
CA LEU A 124 -14.59 -20.08 -19.43
C LEU A 124 -13.13 -20.13 -19.94
N GLU A 125 -12.21 -20.55 -19.12
CA GLU A 125 -10.80 -20.70 -19.52
C GLU A 125 -10.65 -21.81 -20.56
N ASP A 126 -11.34 -22.94 -20.39
CA ASP A 126 -11.32 -24.04 -21.35
C ASP A 126 -11.88 -23.61 -22.71
N GLU A 127 -12.97 -22.84 -22.73
CA GLU A 127 -13.54 -22.30 -23.96
C GLU A 127 -12.57 -21.35 -24.69
N ASN A 128 -11.77 -20.58 -23.96
CA ASN A 128 -10.83 -19.64 -24.54
C ASN A 128 -9.54 -20.28 -25.05
N ASN A 129 -9.28 -21.52 -24.68
CA ASN A 129 -8.06 -22.25 -25.08
C ASN A 129 -8.22 -23.12 -26.32
N ASP A 130 -9.39 -23.15 -26.90
CA ASP A 130 -9.65 -23.92 -28.11
C ASP A 130 -9.27 -23.16 -29.40
#